data_3f296345507b97f2d3bce408a96fe472
#
_entry.id   3f296345507b97f2d3bce408a96fe472
#
_cell.length_a   1.000
_cell.length_b   1.000
_cell.length_c   1.000
_cell.angle_alpha   90.00
_cell.angle_beta   90.00
_cell.angle_gamma   90.00
#
_symmetry.space_group_name_H-M   'P 1'
#
loop_
_entity.id
_entity.type
_entity.pdbx_description
1 polymer ?
#
loop_
_entity_poly.entity_id
_entity_poly.type
_entity_poly.pdbx_seq_one_letter_code
_entity_poly.pdbx_strand_id
1 'polypeptide(L)'
;MNLEATFEKSDPKTGEVIASYKNFSADEVFAQVNLAQAASTRWQEFGFVARKRTLLKWASYITNNQKEIAQLVATECGKPLSDASLEVSIAIDHISWAAKNAEVIMRKQDRPAGLLMFNMKAQVQRSPLGVVGVIGPWNYPIFTPMGSIAYALAAGNTVVFKPSEFTPGVGIWLADSFAQVAPFENIFTTVTGLPDTGKALTQSKVNKISFTGSTKTAKKVAESCAQSMIPVVLECGGKDPVIVAKDADIKLAAEYTLWSAMANAGQSCIGAERVYVVESVADQFIEEITKMAQKIEVGKDYGPATMPSQLQVIQSHLDDAKAKGAKFLLGGSDSVKGAFVEPVIMLDVPEDSTAMTQETFGPTIAINKVSTTDEAIKLSNASSYGLAASVFSKREGEKIAAKLACGMVSINSVFLFAAVASVPFGGVKDSGYGRIHGAEGLLEYTYARTVVKPRFKIPLRFTTFKRTKLSEKVLAVLIKRLHGRKK
;
A
#
# COMPACT_ATOMS: atom_id res chain seq x y z
N MET A 1 -12.33 31.71 0.36
CA MET A 1 -10.96 31.69 0.90
C MET A 1 -10.01 31.81 -0.26
N ASN A 2 -9.16 32.85 -0.30
CA ASN A 2 -8.07 32.90 -1.25
C ASN A 2 -7.09 31.78 -0.85
N LEU A 3 -7.10 30.66 -1.57
CA LEU A 3 -6.07 29.64 -1.46
C LEU A 3 -4.78 30.32 -1.97
N GLU A 4 -3.72 30.27 -1.18
CA GLU A 4 -2.41 30.71 -1.63
C GLU A 4 -2.05 29.96 -2.92
N ALA A 5 -1.57 30.68 -3.94
CA ALA A 5 -1.25 30.11 -5.25
C ALA A 5 -0.07 29.12 -5.17
N THR A 6 0.72 29.21 -4.11
CA THR A 6 1.89 28.35 -3.83
C THR A 6 1.92 27.94 -2.36
N PHE A 7 2.67 26.88 -2.07
CA PHE A 7 3.02 26.44 -0.71
C PHE A 7 4.51 26.11 -0.65
N GLU A 8 5.07 26.22 0.55
CA GLU A 8 6.49 26.03 0.79
C GLU A 8 6.79 24.60 1.26
N LYS A 9 7.91 24.05 0.82
CA LYS A 9 8.53 22.84 1.31
C LYS A 9 9.74 23.19 2.13
N SER A 10 9.77 22.77 3.39
CA SER A 10 10.94 22.94 4.26
C SER A 10 11.75 21.66 4.37
N ASP A 11 13.05 21.80 4.56
CA ASP A 11 13.95 20.72 4.94
C ASP A 11 13.50 20.17 6.31
N PRO A 12 13.20 18.86 6.42
CA PRO A 12 12.71 18.30 7.68
C PRO A 12 13.75 18.32 8.81
N LYS A 13 15.05 18.47 8.49
CA LYS A 13 16.13 18.53 9.45
C LYS A 13 16.31 19.93 10.05
N THR A 14 16.27 20.96 9.19
CA THR A 14 16.59 22.34 9.60
C THR A 14 15.37 23.22 9.75
N GLY A 15 14.26 22.88 9.11
CA GLY A 15 13.07 23.71 9.01
C GLY A 15 13.17 24.84 7.96
N GLU A 16 14.33 25.01 7.31
CA GLU A 16 14.52 26.03 6.29
C GLU A 16 13.72 25.71 5.02
N VAL A 17 13.16 26.73 4.39
CA VAL A 17 12.45 26.59 3.11
C VAL A 17 13.43 26.23 2.01
N ILE A 18 13.22 25.08 1.37
CA ILE A 18 14.07 24.58 0.28
C ILE A 18 13.46 24.75 -1.10
N ALA A 19 12.14 24.85 -1.20
CA ALA A 19 11.43 25.06 -2.46
C ALA A 19 10.01 25.61 -2.22
N SER A 20 9.43 26.21 -3.27
CA SER A 20 8.03 26.61 -3.33
C SER A 20 7.35 25.92 -4.51
N TYR A 21 6.16 25.41 -4.30
CA TYR A 21 5.40 24.62 -5.28
C TYR A 21 4.03 25.21 -5.50
N LYS A 22 3.49 25.00 -6.68
CA LYS A 22 2.12 25.39 -7.04
C LYS A 22 1.09 24.66 -6.17
N ASN A 23 0.13 25.39 -5.63
CA ASN A 23 -1.04 24.85 -4.94
C ASN A 23 -2.22 24.83 -5.92
N PHE A 24 -2.47 23.69 -6.56
CA PHE A 24 -3.52 23.55 -7.57
C PHE A 24 -4.90 23.79 -6.95
N SER A 25 -5.64 24.73 -7.52
CA SER A 25 -7.05 24.96 -7.22
C SER A 25 -7.93 23.81 -7.69
N ALA A 26 -9.18 23.74 -7.22
CA ALA A 26 -10.12 22.73 -7.65
C ALA A 26 -10.37 22.75 -9.16
N ASP A 27 -10.52 23.95 -9.75
CA ASP A 27 -10.73 24.09 -11.20
C ASP A 27 -9.55 23.58 -12.02
N GLU A 28 -8.31 23.84 -11.56
CA GLU A 28 -7.10 23.34 -12.22
C GLU A 28 -6.98 21.81 -12.09
N VAL A 29 -7.35 21.23 -10.94
CA VAL A 29 -7.42 19.76 -10.77
C VAL A 29 -8.44 19.17 -11.74
N PHE A 30 -9.62 19.77 -11.85
CA PHE A 30 -10.66 19.31 -12.77
C PHE A 30 -10.22 19.43 -14.25
N ALA A 31 -9.54 20.50 -14.60
CA ALA A 31 -8.97 20.68 -15.95
C ALA A 31 -7.91 19.58 -16.23
N GLN A 32 -7.03 19.28 -15.28
CA GLN A 32 -6.01 18.24 -15.43
C GLN A 32 -6.63 16.85 -15.59
N VAL A 33 -7.68 16.54 -14.83
CA VAL A 33 -8.43 15.28 -14.96
C VAL A 33 -9.13 15.17 -16.32
N ASN A 34 -9.69 16.28 -16.85
CA ASN A 34 -10.29 16.29 -18.17
C ASN A 34 -9.25 16.04 -19.28
N LEU A 35 -8.04 16.59 -19.17
CA LEU A 35 -6.92 16.29 -20.09
C LEU A 35 -6.52 14.81 -20.04
N ALA A 36 -6.40 14.24 -18.84
CA ALA A 36 -6.14 12.83 -18.67
C ALA A 36 -7.26 11.95 -19.23
N GLN A 37 -8.53 12.37 -19.10
CA GLN A 37 -9.68 11.68 -19.68
C GLN A 37 -9.63 11.68 -21.22
N ALA A 38 -9.26 12.80 -21.84
CA ALA A 38 -9.10 12.89 -23.30
C ALA A 38 -7.97 11.96 -23.81
N ALA A 39 -6.90 11.80 -23.03
CA ALA A 39 -5.77 10.92 -23.37
C ALA A 39 -6.08 9.43 -23.14
N SER A 40 -7.04 9.09 -22.25
CA SER A 40 -7.23 7.72 -21.75
C SER A 40 -7.62 6.72 -22.86
N THR A 41 -8.51 7.09 -23.77
CA THR A 41 -8.92 6.22 -24.89
C THR A 41 -7.73 5.89 -25.78
N ARG A 42 -6.94 6.90 -26.15
CA ARG A 42 -5.73 6.71 -26.97
C ARG A 42 -4.70 5.83 -26.28
N TRP A 43 -4.49 5.99 -24.96
CA TRP A 43 -3.59 5.15 -24.19
C TRP A 43 -4.08 3.70 -24.10
N GLN A 44 -5.39 3.49 -23.95
CA GLN A 44 -5.98 2.16 -23.99
C GLN A 44 -5.75 1.48 -25.34
N GLU A 45 -6.00 2.19 -26.45
CA GLU A 45 -5.86 1.71 -27.82
C GLU A 45 -4.40 1.48 -28.23
N PHE A 46 -3.45 2.10 -27.52
CA PHE A 46 -2.01 1.92 -27.75
C PHE A 46 -1.56 0.46 -27.58
N GLY A 47 -2.32 -0.34 -26.85
CA GLY A 47 -2.16 -1.78 -26.72
C GLY A 47 -1.06 -2.20 -25.73
N PHE A 48 -1.10 -3.48 -25.32
CA PHE A 48 -0.19 -3.99 -24.28
C PHE A 48 1.28 -3.93 -24.70
N VAL A 49 1.61 -4.30 -25.93
CA VAL A 49 3.01 -4.33 -26.42
C VAL A 49 3.65 -2.95 -26.36
N ALA A 50 2.92 -1.93 -26.81
CA ALA A 50 3.43 -0.58 -26.85
C ALA A 50 3.50 0.02 -25.42
N ARG A 51 2.49 -0.19 -24.57
CA ARG A 51 2.51 0.22 -23.16
C ARG A 51 3.68 -0.43 -22.40
N LYS A 52 3.88 -1.75 -22.56
CA LYS A 52 5.03 -2.47 -22.00
C LYS A 52 6.35 -1.81 -22.40
N ARG A 53 6.53 -1.50 -23.69
CA ARG A 53 7.74 -0.85 -24.19
C ARG A 53 7.96 0.52 -23.54
N THR A 54 6.90 1.33 -23.42
CA THR A 54 6.96 2.65 -22.78
C THR A 54 7.35 2.54 -21.31
N LEU A 55 6.70 1.65 -20.55
CA LEU A 55 6.99 1.46 -19.13
C LEU A 55 8.40 0.92 -18.88
N LEU A 56 8.90 0.02 -19.73
CA LEU A 56 10.28 -0.46 -19.62
C LEU A 56 11.30 0.62 -19.97
N LYS A 57 10.99 1.53 -20.92
CA LYS A 57 11.80 2.72 -21.18
C LYS A 57 11.79 3.66 -19.96
N TRP A 58 10.63 3.82 -19.29
CA TRP A 58 10.55 4.61 -18.06
C TRP A 58 11.39 4.00 -16.93
N ALA A 59 11.30 2.70 -16.70
CA ALA A 59 12.15 2.01 -15.73
C ALA A 59 13.65 2.23 -16.04
N SER A 60 14.05 2.16 -17.32
CA SER A 60 15.42 2.45 -17.74
C SER A 60 15.82 3.92 -17.52
N TYR A 61 14.91 4.87 -17.78
CA TYR A 61 15.15 6.29 -17.53
C TYR A 61 15.40 6.55 -16.03
N ILE A 62 14.54 6.02 -15.16
CA ILE A 62 14.72 6.13 -13.70
C ILE A 62 16.03 5.49 -13.26
N THR A 63 16.37 4.31 -13.80
CA THR A 63 17.64 3.63 -13.49
C THR A 63 18.85 4.49 -13.84
N ASN A 64 18.85 5.15 -15.00
CA ASN A 64 19.95 6.00 -15.44
C ASN A 64 20.06 7.30 -14.63
N ASN A 65 18.96 7.75 -14.01
CA ASN A 65 18.90 8.95 -13.17
C ASN A 65 18.71 8.62 -11.68
N GLN A 66 19.03 7.38 -11.26
CA GLN A 66 18.78 6.90 -9.90
C GLN A 66 19.41 7.78 -8.82
N LYS A 67 20.62 8.30 -9.04
CA LYS A 67 21.30 9.15 -8.08
C LYS A 67 20.57 10.48 -7.85
N GLU A 68 20.06 11.09 -8.92
CA GLU A 68 19.33 12.35 -8.86
C GLU A 68 18.04 12.20 -8.05
N ILE A 69 17.20 11.22 -8.41
CA ILE A 69 15.94 11.03 -7.72
C ILE A 69 16.13 10.54 -6.28
N ALA A 70 17.13 9.70 -6.00
CA ALA A 70 17.43 9.29 -4.63
C ALA A 70 17.88 10.47 -3.77
N GLN A 71 18.67 11.41 -4.33
CA GLN A 71 19.06 12.63 -3.64
C GLN A 71 17.85 13.52 -3.35
N LEU A 72 16.92 13.66 -4.29
CA LEU A 72 15.69 14.42 -4.07
C LEU A 72 14.82 13.81 -2.98
N VAL A 73 14.65 12.48 -2.98
CA VAL A 73 13.95 11.75 -1.89
C VAL A 73 14.63 11.98 -0.54
N ALA A 74 15.96 11.85 -0.48
CA ALA A 74 16.72 12.07 0.74
C ALA A 74 16.53 13.50 1.26
N THR A 75 16.54 14.49 0.38
CA THR A 75 16.35 15.91 0.71
C THR A 75 14.92 16.18 1.23
N GLU A 76 13.89 15.72 0.51
CA GLU A 76 12.50 16.03 0.90
C GLU A 76 12.01 15.23 2.09
N CYS A 77 12.45 13.96 2.25
CA CYS A 77 12.08 13.12 3.38
C CYS A 77 13.01 13.25 4.59
N GLY A 78 14.26 13.65 4.38
CA GLY A 78 15.28 13.65 5.41
C GLY A 78 15.94 12.28 5.67
N LYS A 79 15.55 11.22 4.95
CA LYS A 79 16.10 9.87 5.12
C LYS A 79 17.53 9.74 4.55
N PRO A 80 18.32 8.74 5.02
CA PRO A 80 19.63 8.44 4.44
C PRO A 80 19.55 8.16 2.93
N LEU A 81 20.60 8.55 2.21
CA LEU A 81 20.67 8.34 0.75
C LEU A 81 20.65 6.85 0.36
N SER A 82 21.19 5.97 1.21
CA SER A 82 21.10 4.51 1.05
C SER A 82 19.66 4.01 1.00
N ASP A 83 18.82 4.49 1.94
CA ASP A 83 17.41 4.10 2.05
C ASP A 83 16.60 4.67 0.88
N ALA A 84 16.88 5.92 0.48
CA ALA A 84 16.30 6.52 -0.71
C ALA A 84 16.66 5.73 -1.98
N SER A 85 17.91 5.28 -2.10
CA SER A 85 18.38 4.49 -3.25
C SER A 85 17.73 3.10 -3.29
N LEU A 86 17.53 2.47 -2.14
CA LEU A 86 16.82 1.20 -2.02
C LEU A 86 15.35 1.36 -2.46
N GLU A 87 14.68 2.40 -1.97
CA GLU A 87 13.30 2.71 -2.35
C GLU A 87 13.14 2.87 -3.87
N VAL A 88 14.01 3.63 -4.52
CA VAL A 88 14.03 3.80 -5.99
C VAL A 88 14.22 2.47 -6.70
N SER A 89 15.13 1.63 -6.21
CA SER A 89 15.43 0.32 -6.82
C SER A 89 14.22 -0.61 -6.79
N ILE A 90 13.50 -0.66 -5.67
CA ILE A 90 12.28 -1.47 -5.54
C ILE A 90 11.18 -0.93 -6.48
N ALA A 91 11.01 0.39 -6.57
CA ALA A 91 10.03 1.00 -7.47
C ALA A 91 10.27 0.65 -8.95
N ILE A 92 11.54 0.61 -9.39
CA ILE A 92 11.91 0.19 -10.75
C ILE A 92 11.48 -1.26 -11.03
N ASP A 93 11.65 -2.15 -10.06
CA ASP A 93 11.20 -3.54 -10.17
C ASP A 93 9.68 -3.65 -10.32
N HIS A 94 8.92 -2.85 -9.57
CA HIS A 94 7.46 -2.81 -9.69
C HIS A 94 6.99 -2.31 -11.06
N ILE A 95 7.62 -1.27 -11.63
CA ILE A 95 7.34 -0.82 -13.00
C ILE A 95 7.59 -1.96 -13.99
N SER A 96 8.75 -2.60 -13.86
CA SER A 96 9.16 -3.68 -14.77
C SER A 96 8.24 -4.89 -14.69
N TRP A 97 7.81 -5.26 -13.47
CA TRP A 97 6.89 -6.36 -13.25
C TRP A 97 5.51 -6.07 -13.83
N ALA A 98 4.92 -4.91 -13.53
CA ALA A 98 3.62 -4.51 -14.05
C ALA A 98 3.62 -4.49 -15.60
N ALA A 99 4.65 -3.91 -16.21
CA ALA A 99 4.83 -3.85 -17.66
C ALA A 99 4.87 -5.24 -18.31
N LYS A 100 5.57 -6.19 -17.68
CA LYS A 100 5.75 -7.54 -18.25
C LYS A 100 4.53 -8.45 -18.09
N ASN A 101 3.72 -8.22 -17.06
CA ASN A 101 2.66 -9.16 -16.66
C ASN A 101 1.23 -8.68 -16.99
N ALA A 102 1.00 -7.39 -17.28
CA ALA A 102 -0.35 -6.83 -17.49
C ALA A 102 -1.14 -7.58 -18.59
N GLU A 103 -0.53 -7.89 -19.72
CA GLU A 103 -1.18 -8.61 -20.83
C GLU A 103 -1.70 -9.99 -20.40
N VAL A 104 -0.87 -10.75 -19.69
CA VAL A 104 -1.21 -12.11 -19.23
C VAL A 104 -2.32 -12.06 -18.18
N ILE A 105 -2.23 -11.12 -17.22
CA ILE A 105 -3.21 -10.95 -16.15
C ILE A 105 -4.58 -10.53 -16.71
N MET A 106 -4.59 -9.62 -17.69
CA MET A 106 -5.81 -9.07 -18.27
C MET A 106 -6.37 -9.88 -19.46
N ARG A 107 -5.70 -10.96 -19.85
CA ARG A 107 -6.17 -11.79 -20.97
C ARG A 107 -7.60 -12.27 -20.79
N LYS A 108 -8.32 -12.44 -21.90
CA LYS A 108 -9.66 -13.02 -21.91
C LYS A 108 -9.65 -14.42 -21.31
N GLN A 109 -10.57 -14.67 -20.40
CA GLN A 109 -10.69 -15.95 -19.71
C GLN A 109 -12.00 -16.62 -20.10
N ASP A 110 -11.93 -17.80 -20.69
CA ASP A 110 -13.12 -18.63 -20.89
C ASP A 110 -13.62 -19.16 -19.54
N ARG A 111 -14.94 -19.20 -19.39
CA ARG A 111 -15.61 -19.72 -18.19
C ARG A 111 -16.57 -20.85 -18.60
N PRO A 112 -16.68 -21.90 -17.79
CA PRO A 112 -17.65 -22.97 -18.06
C PRO A 112 -19.07 -22.40 -17.96
N ALA A 113 -19.86 -22.61 -19.02
CA ALA A 113 -21.25 -22.13 -19.07
C ALA A 113 -22.23 -23.00 -18.27
N GLY A 114 -21.76 -24.14 -17.75
CA GLY A 114 -22.60 -25.12 -17.10
C GLY A 114 -23.44 -25.95 -18.08
N LEU A 115 -24.01 -27.08 -17.60
CA LEU A 115 -24.69 -28.05 -18.45
C LEU A 115 -26.00 -27.47 -19.05
N LEU A 116 -26.70 -26.60 -18.33
CA LEU A 116 -27.91 -25.97 -18.84
C LEU A 116 -27.68 -24.97 -19.98
N MET A 117 -26.44 -24.43 -20.06
CA MET A 117 -26.03 -23.44 -21.06
C MET A 117 -24.86 -23.93 -21.90
N PHE A 118 -24.76 -25.26 -22.11
CA PHE A 118 -23.64 -25.88 -22.83
C PHE A 118 -23.41 -25.36 -24.25
N ASN A 119 -24.48 -24.82 -24.85
CA ASN A 119 -24.43 -24.17 -26.17
C ASN A 119 -23.90 -22.73 -26.13
N MET A 120 -23.59 -22.18 -24.95
CA MET A 120 -23.08 -20.83 -24.81
C MET A 120 -21.54 -20.85 -24.66
N LYS A 121 -20.90 -19.80 -25.15
CA LYS A 121 -19.52 -19.43 -24.82
C LYS A 121 -19.57 -18.28 -23.85
N ALA A 122 -19.07 -18.49 -22.64
CA ALA A 122 -18.96 -17.45 -21.61
C ALA A 122 -17.50 -17.04 -21.44
N GLN A 123 -17.25 -15.75 -21.40
CA GLN A 123 -15.91 -15.15 -21.27
C GLN A 123 -15.94 -14.00 -20.28
N VAL A 124 -14.87 -13.84 -19.53
CA VAL A 124 -14.56 -12.63 -18.77
C VAL A 124 -13.44 -11.87 -19.48
N GLN A 125 -13.65 -10.61 -19.73
CA GLN A 125 -12.70 -9.68 -20.31
C GLN A 125 -12.39 -8.60 -19.27
N ARG A 126 -11.13 -8.20 -19.15
CA ARG A 126 -10.71 -7.07 -18.32
C ARG A 126 -10.52 -5.83 -19.19
N SER A 127 -11.05 -4.72 -18.73
CA SER A 127 -10.93 -3.41 -19.40
C SER A 127 -10.44 -2.38 -18.38
N PRO A 128 -9.58 -1.43 -18.77
CA PRO A 128 -9.17 -0.34 -17.88
C PRO A 128 -10.36 0.52 -17.48
N LEU A 129 -10.28 1.16 -16.34
CA LEU A 129 -11.33 2.03 -15.79
C LEU A 129 -11.41 3.38 -16.52
N GLY A 130 -10.26 3.94 -16.92
CA GLY A 130 -10.14 5.26 -17.52
C GLY A 130 -9.08 6.11 -16.85
N VAL A 131 -9.47 7.10 -16.04
CA VAL A 131 -8.55 7.93 -15.25
C VAL A 131 -8.48 7.43 -13.81
N VAL A 132 -7.27 7.24 -13.31
CA VAL A 132 -7.01 6.87 -11.91
C VAL A 132 -6.38 8.07 -11.19
N GLY A 133 -7.03 8.55 -10.13
CA GLY A 133 -6.43 9.49 -9.20
C GLY A 133 -5.60 8.72 -8.16
N VAL A 134 -4.35 9.11 -7.96
CA VAL A 134 -3.47 8.55 -6.95
C VAL A 134 -3.12 9.64 -5.94
N ILE A 135 -3.33 9.39 -4.66
CA ILE A 135 -2.93 10.28 -3.56
C ILE A 135 -1.89 9.53 -2.74
N GLY A 136 -0.64 10.00 -2.83
CA GLY A 136 0.52 9.32 -2.25
C GLY A 136 0.97 9.89 -0.90
N PRO A 137 1.68 9.07 -0.10
CA PRO A 137 2.22 9.45 1.20
C PRO A 137 3.59 10.12 1.04
N TRP A 138 4.12 10.61 2.15
CA TRP A 138 5.41 11.29 2.23
C TRP A 138 6.58 10.38 2.66
N ASN A 139 6.29 9.26 3.32
CA ASN A 139 7.33 8.42 3.94
C ASN A 139 8.12 7.56 2.94
N TYR A 140 7.46 7.06 1.90
CA TYR A 140 8.06 6.37 0.75
C TYR A 140 7.43 6.93 -0.54
N PRO A 141 7.83 8.16 -0.93
CA PRO A 141 7.13 8.95 -1.96
C PRO A 141 7.27 8.43 -3.38
N ILE A 142 8.18 7.48 -3.61
CA ILE A 142 8.34 6.79 -4.91
C ILE A 142 7.69 5.39 -4.85
N PHE A 143 8.15 4.57 -3.91
CA PHE A 143 7.78 3.16 -3.86
C PHE A 143 6.27 2.96 -3.66
N THR A 144 5.70 3.63 -2.67
CA THR A 144 4.28 3.42 -2.33
C THR A 144 3.33 3.83 -3.45
N PRO A 145 3.40 5.06 -4.03
CA PRO A 145 2.50 5.42 -5.12
C PRO A 145 2.80 4.63 -6.40
N MET A 146 4.02 4.11 -6.60
CA MET A 146 4.38 3.31 -7.77
C MET A 146 3.58 2.00 -7.83
N GLY A 147 3.22 1.43 -6.69
CA GLY A 147 2.31 0.28 -6.60
C GLY A 147 0.92 0.53 -7.18
N SER A 148 0.55 1.78 -7.35
CA SER A 148 -0.70 2.20 -8.00
C SER A 148 -0.43 2.74 -9.41
N ILE A 149 0.51 3.66 -9.57
CA ILE A 149 0.79 4.38 -10.83
C ILE A 149 1.21 3.39 -11.92
N ALA A 150 2.24 2.58 -11.68
CA ALA A 150 2.75 1.65 -12.70
C ALA A 150 1.70 0.60 -13.10
N TYR A 151 0.93 0.11 -12.15
CA TYR A 151 -0.10 -0.91 -12.37
C TYR A 151 -1.30 -0.34 -13.11
N ALA A 152 -1.75 0.89 -12.78
CA ALA A 152 -2.80 1.59 -13.50
C ALA A 152 -2.39 1.88 -14.96
N LEU A 153 -1.16 2.39 -15.17
CA LEU A 153 -0.62 2.67 -16.51
C LEU A 153 -0.49 1.38 -17.34
N ALA A 154 0.03 0.29 -16.75
CA ALA A 154 0.16 -1.00 -17.42
C ALA A 154 -1.20 -1.59 -17.82
N ALA A 155 -2.21 -1.45 -16.96
CA ALA A 155 -3.58 -1.86 -17.26
C ALA A 155 -4.21 -1.04 -18.39
N GLY A 156 -3.70 0.17 -18.70
CA GLY A 156 -4.17 1.04 -19.77
C GLY A 156 -4.98 2.24 -19.31
N ASN A 157 -4.89 2.60 -18.03
CA ASN A 157 -5.47 3.83 -17.50
C ASN A 157 -4.47 4.99 -17.63
N THR A 158 -4.97 6.20 -17.67
CA THR A 158 -4.19 7.41 -17.38
C THR A 158 -4.20 7.69 -15.89
N VAL A 159 -3.21 8.46 -15.41
CA VAL A 159 -3.03 8.72 -13.98
C VAL A 159 -2.88 10.21 -13.72
N VAL A 160 -3.62 10.72 -12.72
CA VAL A 160 -3.40 12.03 -12.10
C VAL A 160 -2.93 11.79 -10.66
N PHE A 161 -1.69 12.19 -10.38
CA PHE A 161 -1.05 11.94 -9.11
C PHE A 161 -1.01 13.19 -8.25
N LYS A 162 -1.51 13.10 -7.02
CA LYS A 162 -1.29 14.11 -5.98
C LYS A 162 -0.27 13.56 -4.97
N PRO A 163 1.00 13.98 -5.04
CA PRO A 163 1.99 13.66 -4.01
C PRO A 163 1.63 14.33 -2.70
N SER A 164 2.24 13.86 -1.61
CA SER A 164 2.16 14.60 -0.35
C SER A 164 2.78 15.99 -0.46
N GLU A 165 2.26 16.94 0.27
CA GLU A 165 2.82 18.29 0.43
C GLU A 165 4.22 18.29 1.06
N PHE A 166 4.61 17.19 1.69
CA PHE A 166 5.96 17.02 2.25
C PHE A 166 6.98 16.50 1.23
N THR A 167 6.52 15.99 0.07
CA THR A 167 7.41 15.42 -0.96
C THR A 167 6.91 15.76 -2.38
N PRO A 168 6.60 17.04 -2.64
CA PRO A 168 5.97 17.45 -3.91
C PRO A 168 6.94 17.36 -5.09
N GLY A 169 8.22 17.67 -4.89
CA GLY A 169 9.24 17.60 -5.94
C GLY A 169 9.47 16.19 -6.45
N VAL A 170 9.42 15.19 -5.56
CA VAL A 170 9.49 13.78 -5.97
C VAL A 170 8.34 13.42 -6.91
N GLY A 171 7.13 13.88 -6.61
CA GLY A 171 5.96 13.63 -7.47
C GLY A 171 6.06 14.29 -8.84
N ILE A 172 6.55 15.53 -8.90
CA ILE A 172 6.80 16.26 -10.16
C ILE A 172 7.84 15.51 -10.97
N TRP A 173 9.00 15.17 -10.35
CA TRP A 173 10.06 14.45 -11.02
C TRP A 173 9.58 13.13 -11.65
N LEU A 174 8.70 12.38 -10.96
CA LEU A 174 8.13 11.14 -11.49
C LEU A 174 7.31 11.39 -12.76
N ALA A 175 6.44 12.42 -12.78
CA ALA A 175 5.65 12.74 -13.94
C ALA A 175 6.51 13.24 -15.11
N ASP A 176 7.49 14.10 -14.84
CA ASP A 176 8.42 14.63 -15.82
C ASP A 176 9.30 13.51 -16.42
N SER A 177 9.77 12.57 -15.58
CA SER A 177 10.53 11.40 -16.03
C SER A 177 9.73 10.51 -16.97
N PHE A 178 8.43 10.33 -16.71
CA PHE A 178 7.55 9.59 -17.60
C PHE A 178 7.32 10.35 -18.91
N ALA A 179 7.17 11.66 -18.86
CA ALA A 179 6.98 12.51 -20.05
C ALA A 179 8.15 12.38 -21.04
N GLN A 180 9.39 12.12 -20.58
CA GLN A 180 10.56 11.89 -21.46
C GLN A 180 10.42 10.64 -22.35
N VAL A 181 9.57 9.70 -21.99
CA VAL A 181 9.39 8.44 -22.71
C VAL A 181 7.96 8.22 -23.21
N ALA A 182 7.05 9.08 -22.80
CA ALA A 182 5.65 9.00 -23.15
C ALA A 182 5.44 9.22 -24.66
N PRO A 183 4.53 8.47 -25.31
CA PRO A 183 4.24 8.64 -26.73
C PRO A 183 3.40 9.89 -27.04
N PHE A 184 2.75 10.46 -26.02
CA PHE A 184 1.96 11.70 -26.06
C PHE A 184 1.67 12.18 -24.62
N GLU A 185 1.17 13.38 -24.50
CA GLU A 185 0.93 14.06 -23.23
C GLU A 185 -0.28 13.53 -22.45
N ASN A 186 -0.37 13.89 -21.17
CA ASN A 186 -1.48 13.66 -20.24
C ASN A 186 -1.81 12.18 -19.95
N ILE A 187 -0.84 11.27 -20.16
CA ILE A 187 -0.97 9.87 -19.73
C ILE A 187 -0.70 9.76 -18.22
N PHE A 188 0.34 10.43 -17.74
CA PHE A 188 0.69 10.52 -16.33
C PHE A 188 1.05 11.97 -15.99
N THR A 189 0.31 12.56 -15.06
CA THR A 189 0.48 13.96 -14.66
C THR A 189 0.40 14.11 -13.15
N THR A 190 0.93 15.22 -12.63
CA THR A 190 0.97 15.53 -11.19
C THR A 190 0.22 16.82 -10.91
N VAL A 191 -0.53 16.84 -9.81
CA VAL A 191 -1.15 18.02 -9.21
C VAL A 191 -0.64 18.18 -7.79
N THR A 192 0.18 19.20 -7.55
CA THR A 192 0.71 19.51 -6.22
C THR A 192 -0.26 20.37 -5.43
N GLY A 193 -0.22 20.29 -4.11
CA GLY A 193 -1.05 21.13 -3.24
C GLY A 193 -1.32 20.53 -1.87
N LEU A 194 -2.04 21.31 -1.07
CA LEU A 194 -2.46 21.02 0.28
C LEU A 194 -3.69 20.07 0.30
N PRO A 195 -4.28 19.73 1.47
CA PRO A 195 -5.41 18.81 1.56
C PRO A 195 -6.60 19.11 0.64
N ASP A 196 -6.88 20.39 0.34
CA ASP A 196 -7.99 20.79 -0.54
C ASP A 196 -7.78 20.33 -1.99
N THR A 197 -6.54 20.29 -2.49
CA THR A 197 -6.20 19.73 -3.80
C THR A 197 -6.51 18.22 -3.85
N GLY A 198 -6.20 17.49 -2.77
CA GLY A 198 -6.58 16.08 -2.64
C GLY A 198 -8.09 15.87 -2.61
N LYS A 199 -8.82 16.72 -1.89
CA LYS A 199 -10.27 16.72 -1.86
C LYS A 199 -10.85 17.00 -3.26
N ALA A 200 -10.32 17.99 -3.99
CA ALA A 200 -10.74 18.28 -5.34
C ALA A 200 -10.55 17.06 -6.27
N LEU A 201 -9.44 16.33 -6.14
CA LEU A 201 -9.21 15.12 -6.92
C LEU A 201 -10.26 14.03 -6.63
N THR A 202 -10.70 13.84 -5.37
CA THR A 202 -11.76 12.89 -5.02
C THR A 202 -13.15 13.32 -5.51
N GLN A 203 -13.36 14.59 -5.78
CA GLN A 203 -14.60 15.16 -6.29
C GLN A 203 -14.61 15.34 -7.82
N SER A 204 -13.48 15.05 -8.48
CA SER A 204 -13.32 15.15 -9.92
C SER A 204 -13.93 13.94 -10.65
N LYS A 205 -13.87 13.94 -11.99
CA LYS A 205 -14.36 12.84 -12.84
C LYS A 205 -13.37 11.69 -13.00
N VAL A 206 -12.61 11.36 -11.95
CA VAL A 206 -11.76 10.17 -11.97
C VAL A 206 -12.61 8.89 -11.87
N ASN A 207 -12.11 7.81 -12.41
CA ASN A 207 -12.82 6.51 -12.42
C ASN A 207 -12.43 5.63 -11.24
N LYS A 208 -11.36 5.96 -10.52
CA LYS A 208 -10.92 5.31 -9.29
C LYS A 208 -9.99 6.23 -8.53
N ILE A 209 -9.99 6.13 -7.21
CA ILE A 209 -8.96 6.71 -6.33
C ILE A 209 -8.15 5.58 -5.70
N SER A 210 -6.83 5.71 -5.72
CA SER A 210 -5.91 4.96 -4.87
C SER A 210 -5.30 5.93 -3.85
N PHE A 211 -5.51 5.65 -2.59
CA PHE A 211 -5.06 6.49 -1.48
C PHE A 211 -4.14 5.69 -0.56
N THR A 212 -3.01 6.29 -0.18
CA THR A 212 -2.16 5.80 0.90
C THR A 212 -1.92 6.91 1.91
N GLY A 213 -2.19 6.61 3.19
CA GLY A 213 -2.02 7.56 4.29
C GLY A 213 -2.75 7.13 5.56
N SER A 214 -3.03 8.06 6.48
CA SER A 214 -3.67 7.73 7.75
C SER A 214 -5.11 7.22 7.58
N THR A 215 -5.54 6.29 8.44
CA THR A 215 -6.92 5.77 8.48
C THR A 215 -7.97 6.89 8.62
N LYS A 216 -7.65 7.93 9.39
CA LYS A 216 -8.52 9.10 9.56
C LYS A 216 -8.77 9.84 8.23
N THR A 217 -7.74 10.00 7.42
CA THR A 217 -7.85 10.64 6.10
C THR A 217 -8.50 9.69 5.08
N ALA A 218 -8.19 8.41 5.14
CA ALA A 218 -8.80 7.38 4.28
C ALA A 218 -10.33 7.36 4.40
N LYS A 219 -10.87 7.46 5.63
CA LYS A 219 -12.32 7.54 5.88
C LYS A 219 -12.95 8.75 5.17
N LYS A 220 -12.28 9.92 5.20
CA LYS A 220 -12.74 11.12 4.49
C LYS A 220 -12.68 10.99 2.97
N VAL A 221 -11.62 10.35 2.45
CA VAL A 221 -11.48 10.04 1.01
C VAL A 221 -12.60 9.11 0.57
N ALA A 222 -12.87 8.04 1.31
CA ALA A 222 -13.95 7.10 1.02
C ALA A 222 -15.32 7.77 1.03
N GLU A 223 -15.61 8.63 2.02
CA GLU A 223 -16.84 9.39 2.12
C GLU A 223 -17.03 10.31 0.92
N SER A 224 -15.98 11.05 0.53
CA SER A 224 -16.02 11.94 -0.64
C SER A 224 -16.27 11.16 -1.94
N CYS A 225 -15.57 10.04 -2.14
CA CYS A 225 -15.71 9.19 -3.33
C CYS A 225 -17.08 8.50 -3.42
N ALA A 226 -17.67 8.14 -2.26
CA ALA A 226 -18.98 7.48 -2.21
C ALA A 226 -20.10 8.34 -2.80
N GLN A 227 -20.03 9.68 -2.70
CA GLN A 227 -21.01 10.59 -3.26
C GLN A 227 -21.12 10.49 -4.79
N SER A 228 -20.06 10.09 -5.47
CA SER A 228 -20.00 9.92 -6.93
C SER A 228 -19.81 8.47 -7.35
N MET A 229 -19.95 7.50 -6.43
CA MET A 229 -19.73 6.07 -6.69
C MET A 229 -18.34 5.76 -7.26
N ILE A 230 -17.32 6.56 -6.90
CA ILE A 230 -15.94 6.33 -7.31
C ILE A 230 -15.37 5.21 -6.44
N PRO A 231 -14.96 4.06 -7.02
CA PRO A 231 -14.33 2.99 -6.25
C PRO A 231 -12.95 3.43 -5.74
N VAL A 232 -12.56 2.92 -4.56
CA VAL A 232 -11.31 3.28 -3.92
C VAL A 232 -10.46 2.04 -3.59
N VAL A 233 -9.14 2.21 -3.55
CA VAL A 233 -8.19 1.39 -2.82
C VAL A 233 -7.66 2.26 -1.70
N LEU A 234 -7.71 1.75 -0.47
CA LEU A 234 -7.25 2.45 0.72
C LEU A 234 -6.14 1.63 1.38
N GLU A 235 -4.94 2.17 1.37
CA GLU A 235 -3.79 1.66 2.09
C GLU A 235 -3.53 2.57 3.28
N CYS A 236 -3.78 2.05 4.48
CA CYS A 236 -3.69 2.82 5.73
C CYS A 236 -2.55 2.32 6.59
N GLY A 237 -2.38 2.97 7.74
CA GLY A 237 -1.38 2.57 8.71
C GLY A 237 -1.60 1.18 9.30
N GLY A 238 -0.62 0.74 10.06
CA GLY A 238 -0.62 -0.52 10.79
C GLY A 238 -0.27 -0.33 12.26
N LYS A 239 -0.38 -1.38 13.03
CA LYS A 239 0.21 -1.57 14.36
C LYS A 239 0.83 -2.96 14.37
N ASP A 240 1.81 -3.11 13.49
CA ASP A 240 2.27 -4.42 13.06
C ASP A 240 2.99 -5.18 14.17
N PRO A 241 2.55 -6.41 14.47
CA PRO A 241 3.19 -7.26 15.46
C PRO A 241 4.37 -8.02 14.87
N VAL A 242 5.40 -8.21 15.69
CA VAL A 242 6.43 -9.21 15.51
C VAL A 242 6.20 -10.31 16.54
N ILE A 243 6.14 -11.57 16.10
CA ILE A 243 6.04 -12.74 16.97
C ILE A 243 7.36 -13.50 16.95
N VAL A 244 8.01 -13.60 18.12
CA VAL A 244 9.25 -14.35 18.30
C VAL A 244 8.92 -15.65 19.04
N ALA A 245 8.86 -16.76 18.29
CA ALA A 245 8.55 -18.08 18.84
C ALA A 245 9.76 -18.68 19.59
N LYS A 246 9.50 -19.69 20.44
CA LYS A 246 10.53 -20.35 21.26
C LYS A 246 11.67 -21.00 20.46
N ASP A 247 11.47 -21.31 19.19
CA ASP A 247 12.44 -21.93 18.29
C ASP A 247 13.05 -20.95 17.27
N ALA A 248 12.85 -19.64 17.47
CA ALA A 248 13.36 -18.60 16.59
C ALA A 248 14.90 -18.56 16.60
N ASP A 249 15.48 -18.05 15.53
CA ASP A 249 16.85 -17.54 15.56
C ASP A 249 16.84 -16.15 16.20
N ILE A 250 17.29 -16.07 17.44
CA ILE A 250 17.13 -14.87 18.25
C ILE A 250 17.93 -13.69 17.71
N LYS A 251 19.16 -13.93 17.22
CA LYS A 251 19.98 -12.84 16.66
C LYS A 251 19.37 -12.28 15.39
N LEU A 252 18.92 -13.15 14.50
CA LEU A 252 18.24 -12.75 13.28
C LEU A 252 16.93 -12.01 13.61
N ALA A 253 16.16 -12.51 14.56
CA ALA A 253 14.91 -11.88 15.00
C ALA A 253 15.15 -10.48 15.56
N ALA A 254 16.16 -10.31 16.41
CA ALA A 254 16.52 -9.02 17.01
C ALA A 254 16.99 -8.01 15.94
N GLU A 255 17.87 -8.44 15.01
CA GLU A 255 18.40 -7.59 13.94
C GLU A 255 17.29 -7.07 13.02
N TYR A 256 16.46 -7.98 12.52
CA TYR A 256 15.38 -7.59 11.58
C TYR A 256 14.26 -6.79 12.27
N THR A 257 13.91 -7.14 13.50
CA THR A 257 12.92 -6.39 14.27
C THR A 257 13.40 -4.96 14.51
N LEU A 258 14.65 -4.79 14.93
CA LEU A 258 15.24 -3.48 15.18
C LEU A 258 15.24 -2.64 13.88
N TRP A 259 15.73 -3.21 12.78
CA TRP A 259 15.74 -2.50 11.50
C TRP A 259 14.34 -2.12 11.05
N SER A 260 13.37 -3.03 11.16
CA SER A 260 11.98 -2.76 10.79
C SER A 260 11.34 -1.63 11.59
N ALA A 261 11.70 -1.51 12.86
CA ALA A 261 11.15 -0.48 13.74
C ALA A 261 11.85 0.87 13.63
N MET A 262 13.14 0.88 13.25
CA MET A 262 13.97 2.10 13.30
C MET A 262 14.26 2.69 11.91
N ALA A 263 14.23 1.87 10.84
CA ALA A 263 14.46 2.36 9.48
C ALA A 263 13.49 3.51 9.14
N ASN A 264 14.01 4.52 8.43
CA ASN A 264 13.28 5.75 8.12
C ASN A 264 12.70 6.45 9.37
N ALA A 265 13.39 6.38 10.51
CA ALA A 265 12.92 6.87 11.82
C ALA A 265 11.57 6.25 12.27
N GLY A 266 11.33 4.99 11.94
CA GLY A 266 10.07 4.29 12.23
C GLY A 266 8.86 4.76 11.39
N GLN A 267 9.08 5.60 10.39
CA GLN A 267 8.03 6.17 9.54
C GLN A 267 7.64 5.19 8.42
N SER A 268 7.24 3.98 8.81
CA SER A 268 6.82 2.91 7.91
C SER A 268 5.50 2.29 8.35
N CYS A 269 4.52 2.23 7.45
CA CYS A 269 3.20 1.64 7.73
C CYS A 269 3.29 0.14 8.08
N ILE A 270 4.35 -0.54 7.63
CA ILE A 270 4.65 -1.96 7.89
C ILE A 270 5.79 -2.12 8.91
N GLY A 271 6.16 -1.04 9.62
CA GLY A 271 7.19 -1.05 10.66
C GLY A 271 6.78 -1.91 11.86
N ALA A 272 7.76 -2.57 12.49
CA ALA A 272 7.53 -3.30 13.73
C ALA A 272 7.24 -2.31 14.86
N GLU A 273 6.05 -2.32 15.40
CA GLU A 273 5.68 -1.44 16.52
C GLU A 273 5.42 -2.20 17.82
N ARG A 274 5.00 -3.49 17.73
CA ARG A 274 4.73 -4.37 18.88
C ARG A 274 5.47 -5.68 18.71
N VAL A 275 6.13 -6.13 19.75
CA VAL A 275 6.83 -7.42 19.75
C VAL A 275 6.26 -8.29 20.85
N TYR A 276 5.81 -9.48 20.49
CA TYR A 276 5.41 -10.52 21.40
C TYR A 276 6.46 -11.64 21.36
N VAL A 277 7.20 -11.80 22.42
CA VAL A 277 8.28 -12.78 22.52
C VAL A 277 7.95 -13.85 23.56
N VAL A 278 8.09 -15.13 23.20
CA VAL A 278 7.84 -16.25 24.11
C VAL A 278 8.86 -16.21 25.26
N GLU A 279 8.38 -16.31 26.52
CA GLU A 279 9.16 -16.15 27.75
C GLU A 279 10.49 -16.91 27.77
N SER A 280 10.52 -18.14 27.26
CA SER A 280 11.71 -18.99 27.25
C SER A 280 12.90 -18.44 26.47
N VAL A 281 12.67 -17.45 25.58
CA VAL A 281 13.70 -16.82 24.74
C VAL A 281 13.72 -15.30 24.90
N ALA A 282 12.83 -14.75 25.74
CA ALA A 282 12.59 -13.31 25.84
C ALA A 282 13.84 -12.56 26.34
N ASP A 283 14.48 -13.04 27.37
CA ASP A 283 15.64 -12.33 27.98
C ASP A 283 16.80 -12.24 26.99
N GLN A 284 17.06 -13.31 26.23
CA GLN A 284 18.08 -13.31 25.19
C GLN A 284 17.72 -12.34 24.05
N PHE A 285 16.46 -12.32 23.61
CA PHE A 285 15.99 -11.41 22.57
C PHE A 285 16.12 -9.94 23.00
N ILE A 286 15.69 -9.63 24.23
CA ILE A 286 15.74 -8.27 24.79
C ILE A 286 17.19 -7.79 24.92
N GLU A 287 18.10 -8.66 25.38
CA GLU A 287 19.54 -8.34 25.47
C GLU A 287 20.12 -8.01 24.08
N GLU A 288 19.89 -8.89 23.08
CA GLU A 288 20.43 -8.72 21.73
C GLU A 288 19.89 -7.45 21.05
N ILE A 289 18.58 -7.22 21.10
CA ILE A 289 17.97 -6.05 20.44
C ILE A 289 18.42 -4.74 21.10
N THR A 290 18.52 -4.70 22.44
CA THR A 290 18.97 -3.53 23.19
C THR A 290 20.42 -3.21 22.87
N LYS A 291 21.29 -4.22 22.85
CA LYS A 291 22.72 -4.07 22.52
C LYS A 291 22.93 -3.54 21.08
N MET A 292 22.07 -3.96 20.14
CA MET A 292 22.10 -3.44 18.76
C MET A 292 21.57 -2.00 18.70
N ALA A 293 20.46 -1.71 19.39
CA ALA A 293 19.84 -0.38 19.39
C ALA A 293 20.75 0.72 19.97
N GLN A 294 21.57 0.39 20.98
CA GLN A 294 22.56 1.32 21.56
C GLN A 294 23.64 1.78 20.57
N LYS A 295 23.79 1.10 19.43
CA LYS A 295 24.78 1.43 18.41
C LYS A 295 24.22 2.29 17.30
N ILE A 296 22.93 2.57 17.30
CA ILE A 296 22.27 3.40 16.28
C ILE A 296 22.74 4.85 16.44
N GLU A 297 23.20 5.43 15.33
CA GLU A 297 23.63 6.82 15.24
C GLU A 297 22.50 7.65 14.58
N VAL A 298 21.73 8.38 15.41
CA VAL A 298 20.65 9.26 14.92
C VAL A 298 21.22 10.34 13.98
N GLY A 299 20.55 10.57 12.86
CA GLY A 299 20.99 11.46 11.79
C GLY A 299 21.92 10.83 10.76
N LYS A 300 22.41 9.60 10.99
CA LYS A 300 23.21 8.80 10.07
C LYS A 300 22.47 7.52 9.65
N ASP A 301 22.05 6.69 10.60
CA ASP A 301 21.37 5.43 10.34
C ASP A 301 19.89 5.65 10.01
N TYR A 302 19.29 6.70 10.51
CA TYR A 302 18.00 7.23 10.08
C TYR A 302 17.93 8.76 10.24
N GLY A 303 16.99 9.39 9.55
CA GLY A 303 16.81 10.84 9.49
C GLY A 303 15.83 11.41 10.53
N PRO A 304 15.42 12.67 10.39
CA PRO A 304 14.42 13.33 11.22
C PRO A 304 12.98 12.83 10.91
N ALA A 305 12.03 13.27 11.72
CA ALA A 305 10.62 13.19 11.37
C ALA A 305 10.32 14.10 10.17
N THR A 306 9.86 13.51 9.08
CA THR A 306 9.53 14.25 7.84
C THR A 306 8.32 15.19 8.07
N MET A 307 7.37 14.76 8.89
CA MET A 307 6.17 15.53 9.26
C MET A 307 6.27 16.00 10.71
N PRO A 308 6.44 17.31 10.98
CA PRO A 308 6.66 17.82 12.34
C PRO A 308 5.56 17.47 13.35
N SER A 309 4.30 17.39 12.91
CA SER A 309 3.19 17.02 13.81
C SER A 309 3.28 15.57 14.32
N GLN A 310 4.05 14.70 13.66
CA GLN A 310 4.26 13.31 14.12
C GLN A 310 5.04 13.26 15.44
N LEU A 311 5.92 14.22 15.70
CA LEU A 311 6.67 14.30 16.95
C LEU A 311 5.76 14.39 18.18
N GLN A 312 4.63 15.11 18.05
CA GLN A 312 3.64 15.22 19.13
C GLN A 312 2.92 13.89 19.38
N VAL A 313 2.64 13.12 18.31
CA VAL A 313 2.03 11.79 18.43
C VAL A 313 2.99 10.84 19.15
N ILE A 314 4.26 10.80 18.72
CA ILE A 314 5.30 9.99 19.36
C ILE A 314 5.43 10.35 20.85
N GLN A 315 5.57 11.65 21.17
CA GLN A 315 5.65 12.12 22.55
C GLN A 315 4.46 11.65 23.39
N SER A 316 3.24 11.84 22.88
CA SER A 316 2.02 11.48 23.63
C SER A 316 1.93 9.97 23.90
N HIS A 317 2.40 9.13 22.97
CA HIS A 317 2.42 7.68 23.15
C HIS A 317 3.47 7.23 24.18
N LEU A 318 4.65 7.89 24.20
CA LEU A 318 5.69 7.62 25.22
C LEU A 318 5.21 8.02 26.61
N ASP A 319 4.54 9.17 26.74
CA ASP A 319 4.01 9.67 28.00
C ASP A 319 2.87 8.77 28.54
N ASP A 320 1.95 8.33 27.67
CA ASP A 320 0.90 7.37 28.05
C ASP A 320 1.49 6.03 28.52
N ALA A 321 2.44 5.48 27.75
CA ALA A 321 3.11 4.23 28.14
C ALA A 321 3.79 4.35 29.51
N LYS A 322 4.50 5.47 29.75
CA LYS A 322 5.14 5.77 31.03
C LYS A 322 4.13 5.87 32.16
N ALA A 323 3.06 6.62 31.95
CA ALA A 323 2.01 6.82 32.94
C ALA A 323 1.31 5.51 33.33
N LYS A 324 1.22 4.56 32.38
CA LYS A 324 0.66 3.22 32.57
C LYS A 324 1.64 2.19 33.12
N GLY A 325 2.89 2.56 33.39
CA GLY A 325 3.88 1.72 34.07
C GLY A 325 4.82 0.93 33.16
N ALA A 326 4.87 1.24 31.87
CA ALA A 326 5.86 0.67 30.95
C ALA A 326 7.29 0.99 31.42
N LYS A 327 8.20 0.03 31.23
CA LYS A 327 9.62 0.17 31.58
C LYS A 327 10.41 0.55 30.33
N PHE A 328 11.18 1.62 30.41
CA PHE A 328 12.06 2.04 29.32
C PHE A 328 13.45 1.41 29.50
N LEU A 329 13.86 0.58 28.54
CA LEU A 329 15.23 0.00 28.53
C LEU A 329 16.18 0.91 27.76
N LEU A 330 15.71 1.63 26.77
CA LEU A 330 16.47 2.58 25.99
C LEU A 330 15.57 3.77 25.68
N GLY A 331 16.10 4.99 25.74
CA GLY A 331 15.33 6.20 25.55
C GLY A 331 14.28 6.44 26.65
N GLY A 332 13.27 7.23 26.32
CA GLY A 332 12.20 7.59 27.25
C GLY A 332 11.32 8.73 26.72
N SER A 333 10.55 9.35 27.62
CA SER A 333 9.71 10.52 27.27
C SER A 333 10.53 11.74 26.82
N ASP A 334 11.83 11.76 27.03
CA ASP A 334 12.77 12.80 26.63
C ASP A 334 13.52 12.48 25.33
N SER A 335 13.12 11.42 24.63
CA SER A 335 13.76 10.99 23.37
C SER A 335 13.44 11.86 22.17
N VAL A 336 12.37 12.67 22.22
CA VAL A 336 12.06 13.64 21.16
C VAL A 336 12.95 14.87 21.32
N LYS A 337 13.87 15.08 20.35
CA LYS A 337 14.88 16.16 20.39
C LYS A 337 14.86 16.98 19.09
N GLY A 338 14.14 18.10 19.09
CA GLY A 338 13.95 18.90 17.88
C GLY A 338 13.20 18.12 16.81
N ALA A 339 13.80 17.98 15.63
CA ALA A 339 13.22 17.20 14.52
C ALA A 339 13.52 15.69 14.62
N PHE A 340 14.34 15.25 15.55
CA PHE A 340 14.79 13.87 15.68
C PHE A 340 14.15 13.18 16.89
N VAL A 341 14.09 11.86 16.83
CA VAL A 341 13.68 11.00 17.93
C VAL A 341 14.77 9.97 18.16
N GLU A 342 15.28 9.86 19.37
CA GLU A 342 16.23 8.80 19.74
C GLU A 342 15.51 7.44 19.77
N PRO A 343 16.24 6.31 19.56
CA PRO A 343 15.64 4.98 19.65
C PRO A 343 15.00 4.72 21.02
N VAL A 344 13.77 4.20 21.03
CA VAL A 344 13.07 3.87 22.26
C VAL A 344 12.69 2.39 22.30
N ILE A 345 13.08 1.70 23.37
CA ILE A 345 12.67 0.33 23.66
C ILE A 345 11.91 0.31 24.99
N MET A 346 10.64 -0.11 24.92
CA MET A 346 9.75 -0.23 26.07
C MET A 346 9.46 -1.70 26.36
N LEU A 347 9.39 -2.07 27.65
CA LEU A 347 8.95 -3.38 28.12
C LEU A 347 7.68 -3.27 28.94
N ASP A 348 6.96 -4.39 29.00
CA ASP A 348 5.78 -4.56 29.85
C ASP A 348 4.72 -3.44 29.59
N VAL A 349 4.55 -3.06 28.32
CA VAL A 349 3.62 -2.00 27.94
C VAL A 349 2.19 -2.54 28.04
N PRO A 350 1.31 -1.95 28.86
CA PRO A 350 -0.07 -2.39 28.96
C PRO A 350 -0.78 -2.37 27.59
N GLU A 351 -1.56 -3.41 27.30
CA GLU A 351 -2.22 -3.60 26.00
C GLU A 351 -3.23 -2.49 25.66
N ASP A 352 -3.71 -1.74 26.65
CA ASP A 352 -4.58 -0.56 26.49
C ASP A 352 -3.82 0.76 26.31
N SER A 353 -2.49 0.74 26.34
CA SER A 353 -1.68 1.93 26.04
C SER A 353 -1.86 2.37 24.57
N THR A 354 -1.80 3.69 24.35
CA THR A 354 -1.78 4.22 22.97
C THR A 354 -0.59 3.70 22.17
N ALA A 355 0.56 3.45 22.84
CA ALA A 355 1.72 2.81 22.24
C ALA A 355 1.47 1.36 21.78
N MET A 356 0.38 0.70 22.21
CA MET A 356 -0.03 -0.65 21.78
C MET A 356 -1.23 -0.64 20.85
N THR A 357 -2.08 0.38 20.94
CA THR A 357 -3.39 0.41 20.24
C THR A 357 -3.43 1.33 19.04
N GLN A 358 -2.55 2.34 18.98
CA GLN A 358 -2.49 3.33 17.90
C GLN A 358 -1.12 3.30 17.21
N GLU A 359 -1.10 3.60 15.91
CA GLU A 359 0.12 3.71 15.13
C GLU A 359 1.00 4.85 15.66
N THR A 360 2.23 4.55 16.09
CA THR A 360 3.18 5.54 16.60
C THR A 360 3.96 6.22 15.49
N PHE A 361 4.34 5.48 14.45
CA PHE A 361 5.07 5.96 13.29
C PHE A 361 6.35 6.72 13.66
N GLY A 362 7.09 6.15 14.61
CA GLY A 362 8.35 6.67 15.18
C GLY A 362 9.30 5.53 15.54
N PRO A 363 10.58 5.82 15.84
CA PRO A 363 11.59 4.82 16.13
C PRO A 363 11.42 4.25 17.57
N THR A 364 10.29 3.58 17.78
CA THR A 364 9.89 3.04 19.08
C THR A 364 9.45 1.59 18.96
N ILE A 365 9.80 0.75 19.94
CA ILE A 365 9.39 -0.65 20.04
C ILE A 365 8.79 -0.92 21.40
N ALA A 366 7.59 -1.52 21.44
CA ALA A 366 6.99 -2.09 22.63
C ALA A 366 7.22 -3.62 22.62
N ILE A 367 7.88 -4.16 23.63
CA ILE A 367 8.20 -5.59 23.77
C ILE A 367 7.46 -6.17 24.97
N ASN A 368 6.55 -7.10 24.73
CA ASN A 368 5.80 -7.82 25.75
C ASN A 368 6.16 -9.32 25.73
N LYS A 369 6.43 -9.89 26.90
CA LYS A 369 6.61 -11.33 27.08
C LYS A 369 5.26 -12.02 27.02
N VAL A 370 5.22 -13.19 26.43
CA VAL A 370 4.02 -14.05 26.36
C VAL A 370 4.37 -15.48 26.73
N SER A 371 3.43 -16.18 27.34
CA SER A 371 3.65 -17.57 27.76
C SER A 371 3.69 -18.53 26.56
N THR A 372 2.90 -18.24 25.51
CA THR A 372 2.76 -19.10 24.34
C THR A 372 2.62 -18.30 23.04
N THR A 373 2.91 -18.94 21.93
CA THR A 373 2.67 -18.39 20.59
C THR A 373 1.17 -18.15 20.32
N ASP A 374 0.28 -18.95 20.89
CA ASP A 374 -1.18 -18.75 20.72
C ASP A 374 -1.64 -17.48 21.47
N GLU A 375 -1.03 -17.14 22.59
CA GLU A 375 -1.26 -15.87 23.28
C GLU A 375 -0.78 -14.69 22.42
N ALA A 376 0.42 -14.77 21.84
CA ALA A 376 0.94 -13.77 20.90
C ALA A 376 -0.03 -13.54 19.71
N ILE A 377 -0.56 -14.59 19.13
CA ILE A 377 -1.54 -14.53 18.04
C ILE A 377 -2.82 -13.84 18.52
N LYS A 378 -3.33 -14.19 19.71
CA LYS A 378 -4.54 -13.58 20.28
C LYS A 378 -4.36 -12.07 20.47
N LEU A 379 -3.26 -11.63 21.06
CA LEU A 379 -2.93 -10.22 21.29
C LEU A 379 -2.72 -9.48 19.96
N SER A 380 -2.02 -10.08 19.01
CA SER A 380 -1.82 -9.53 17.68
C SER A 380 -3.16 -9.26 16.97
N ASN A 381 -4.08 -10.23 17.03
CA ASN A 381 -5.37 -10.17 16.37
C ASN A 381 -6.38 -9.22 17.05
N ALA A 382 -6.16 -8.84 18.31
CA ALA A 382 -7.02 -7.92 19.05
C ALA A 382 -6.94 -6.47 18.54
N SER A 383 -5.90 -6.12 17.78
CA SER A 383 -5.75 -4.80 17.17
C SER A 383 -6.88 -4.49 16.18
N SER A 384 -7.28 -3.21 16.13
CA SER A 384 -8.17 -2.69 15.06
C SER A 384 -7.47 -2.66 13.70
N TYR A 385 -6.15 -2.67 13.67
CA TYR A 385 -5.32 -2.75 12.46
C TYR A 385 -5.09 -4.20 12.02
N GLY A 386 -4.66 -4.34 10.77
CA GLY A 386 -4.31 -5.63 10.19
C GLY A 386 -3.57 -5.47 8.86
N LEU A 387 -2.50 -4.64 8.85
CA LEU A 387 -1.70 -4.42 7.64
C LEU A 387 -0.75 -5.59 7.42
N ALA A 388 0.24 -5.74 8.30
CA ALA A 388 1.20 -6.82 8.18
C ALA A 388 1.59 -7.41 9.55
N ALA A 389 2.39 -8.47 9.51
CA ALA A 389 3.03 -9.07 10.67
C ALA A 389 4.35 -9.73 10.27
N SER A 390 5.25 -9.89 11.23
CA SER A 390 6.48 -10.69 11.06
C SER A 390 6.51 -11.81 12.09
N VAL A 391 6.94 -13.00 11.65
CA VAL A 391 6.98 -14.20 12.51
C VAL A 391 8.38 -14.81 12.43
N PHE A 392 9.03 -14.96 13.56
CA PHE A 392 10.32 -15.65 13.66
C PHE A 392 10.14 -17.02 14.32
N SER A 393 10.32 -18.08 13.54
CA SER A 393 10.20 -19.47 13.94
C SER A 393 10.87 -20.38 12.91
N LYS A 394 11.60 -21.38 13.35
CA LYS A 394 12.24 -22.37 12.46
C LYS A 394 11.24 -23.41 11.93
N ARG A 395 10.15 -23.71 12.64
CA ARG A 395 9.29 -24.86 12.33
C ARG A 395 7.80 -24.52 12.21
N GLU A 396 7.33 -23.45 12.89
CA GLU A 396 5.89 -23.18 13.03
C GLU A 396 5.45 -21.90 12.31
N GLY A 397 6.37 -21.21 11.60
CA GLY A 397 6.11 -19.93 10.97
C GLY A 397 4.85 -19.88 10.11
N GLU A 398 4.65 -20.87 9.23
CA GLU A 398 3.44 -20.95 8.37
C GLU A 398 2.15 -21.17 9.17
N LYS A 399 2.21 -21.99 10.22
CA LYS A 399 1.05 -22.26 11.10
C LYS A 399 0.65 -21.01 11.89
N ILE A 400 1.63 -20.24 12.35
CA ILE A 400 1.42 -18.97 13.04
C ILE A 400 0.83 -17.96 12.05
N ALA A 401 1.45 -17.80 10.90
CA ALA A 401 1.03 -16.89 9.86
C ALA A 401 -0.44 -17.13 9.43
N ALA A 402 -0.84 -18.40 9.28
CA ALA A 402 -2.21 -18.76 8.90
C ALA A 402 -3.28 -18.36 9.92
N LYS A 403 -2.90 -18.06 11.16
CA LYS A 403 -3.83 -17.65 12.24
C LYS A 403 -3.89 -16.12 12.43
N LEU A 404 -3.02 -15.35 11.76
CA LEU A 404 -2.95 -13.90 11.91
C LEU A 404 -3.97 -13.20 11.03
N ALA A 405 -4.70 -12.25 11.61
CA ALA A 405 -5.76 -11.49 10.94
C ALA A 405 -5.19 -10.19 10.33
N CYS A 406 -4.23 -10.33 9.42
CA CYS A 406 -3.62 -9.24 8.67
C CYS A 406 -3.51 -9.58 7.18
N GLY A 407 -3.20 -8.57 6.37
CA GLY A 407 -3.12 -8.74 4.92
C GLY A 407 -1.84 -9.43 4.45
N MET A 408 -0.75 -9.29 5.21
CA MET A 408 0.58 -9.75 4.80
C MET A 408 1.36 -10.32 5.99
N VAL A 409 2.16 -11.36 5.74
CA VAL A 409 3.05 -11.93 6.77
C VAL A 409 4.41 -12.25 6.18
N SER A 410 5.48 -11.80 6.85
CA SER A 410 6.85 -12.26 6.60
C SER A 410 7.25 -13.32 7.61
N ILE A 411 7.94 -14.38 7.16
CA ILE A 411 8.46 -15.43 8.04
C ILE A 411 9.99 -15.36 8.02
N ASN A 412 10.60 -15.28 9.19
CA ASN A 412 12.05 -15.13 9.40
C ASN A 412 12.65 -13.95 8.63
N SER A 413 11.86 -12.91 8.43
CA SER A 413 12.24 -11.68 7.75
C SER A 413 11.21 -10.59 8.04
N VAL A 414 11.49 -9.37 7.54
CA VAL A 414 10.60 -8.20 7.58
C VAL A 414 10.50 -7.59 6.18
N PHE A 415 9.40 -6.91 5.85
CA PHE A 415 9.20 -6.13 4.61
C PHE A 415 9.28 -6.89 3.27
N LEU A 416 9.58 -8.20 3.24
CA LEU A 416 9.78 -8.93 1.98
C LEU A 416 8.56 -8.87 1.05
N PHE A 417 7.36 -8.88 1.58
CA PHE A 417 6.14 -8.76 0.79
C PHE A 417 6.04 -7.40 0.04
N ALA A 418 6.69 -6.35 0.54
CA ALA A 418 6.76 -5.08 -0.14
C ALA A 418 7.73 -5.11 -1.33
N ALA A 419 8.87 -5.80 -1.18
CA ALA A 419 9.89 -5.91 -2.24
C ALA A 419 9.51 -6.89 -3.37
N VAL A 420 8.61 -7.84 -3.11
CA VAL A 420 8.19 -8.85 -4.11
C VAL A 420 7.02 -8.31 -4.94
N ALA A 421 7.30 -7.75 -6.10
CA ALA A 421 6.31 -7.12 -6.97
C ALA A 421 5.17 -8.04 -7.46
N SER A 422 5.32 -9.37 -7.36
CA SER A 422 4.33 -10.36 -7.80
C SER A 422 3.27 -10.71 -6.76
N VAL A 423 3.42 -10.28 -5.50
CA VAL A 423 2.44 -10.54 -4.45
C VAL A 423 1.61 -9.29 -4.15
N PRO A 424 0.33 -9.45 -3.77
CA PRO A 424 -0.51 -8.32 -3.42
C PRO A 424 -0.03 -7.67 -2.11
N PHE A 425 -0.10 -6.35 -2.05
CA PHE A 425 0.16 -5.55 -0.87
C PHE A 425 -1.14 -4.91 -0.40
N GLY A 426 -1.42 -4.96 0.91
CA GLY A 426 -2.57 -4.28 1.50
C GLY A 426 -3.11 -4.96 2.75
N GLY A 427 -3.83 -4.19 3.54
CA GLY A 427 -4.35 -4.57 4.84
C GLY A 427 -5.78 -5.10 4.85
N VAL A 428 -6.24 -5.34 6.06
CA VAL A 428 -7.64 -5.60 6.44
C VAL A 428 -8.00 -4.73 7.64
N LYS A 429 -9.26 -4.70 8.05
CA LYS A 429 -9.74 -3.88 9.17
C LYS A 429 -9.48 -2.38 8.93
N ASP A 430 -9.04 -1.64 9.95
CA ASP A 430 -8.71 -0.21 9.86
C ASP A 430 -7.46 0.11 9.03
N SER A 431 -6.68 -0.91 8.63
CA SER A 431 -5.57 -0.78 7.67
C SER A 431 -6.02 -0.67 6.21
N GLY A 432 -7.32 -0.65 5.96
CA GLY A 432 -7.89 -0.37 4.65
C GLY A 432 -8.38 -1.59 3.89
N TYR A 433 -8.63 -1.41 2.60
CA TYR A 433 -9.14 -2.45 1.71
C TYR A 433 -8.75 -2.19 0.24
N GLY A 434 -8.88 -3.23 -0.59
CA GLY A 434 -8.28 -3.30 -1.91
C GLY A 434 -6.86 -3.83 -1.82
N ARG A 435 -6.16 -3.83 -2.92
CA ARG A 435 -4.74 -4.25 -2.99
C ARG A 435 -3.99 -3.38 -3.98
N ILE A 436 -2.73 -3.14 -3.68
CA ILE A 436 -1.75 -2.69 -4.66
C ILE A 436 -0.78 -3.85 -4.92
N HIS A 437 0.06 -3.76 -5.94
CA HIS A 437 1.00 -4.81 -6.36
C HIS A 437 0.33 -6.13 -6.80
N GLY A 438 1.14 -7.01 -7.39
CA GLY A 438 0.67 -8.32 -7.83
C GLY A 438 -0.41 -8.30 -8.91
N ALA A 439 -0.96 -9.45 -9.20
CA ALA A 439 -2.07 -9.59 -10.11
C ALA A 439 -3.34 -8.94 -9.57
N GLU A 440 -3.58 -9.08 -8.29
CA GLU A 440 -4.72 -8.50 -7.57
C GLU A 440 -4.69 -6.99 -7.65
N GLY A 441 -3.54 -6.36 -7.35
CA GLY A 441 -3.39 -4.90 -7.44
C GLY A 441 -3.54 -4.38 -8.87
N LEU A 442 -3.04 -5.10 -9.88
CA LEU A 442 -3.26 -4.72 -11.27
C LEU A 442 -4.75 -4.77 -11.64
N LEU A 443 -5.46 -5.79 -11.18
CA LEU A 443 -6.88 -5.96 -11.45
C LEU A 443 -7.76 -4.92 -10.76
N GLU A 444 -7.30 -4.27 -9.69
CA GLU A 444 -8.00 -3.14 -9.05
C GLU A 444 -8.21 -1.96 -10.00
N TYR A 445 -7.35 -1.79 -10.99
CA TYR A 445 -7.45 -0.73 -12.01
C TYR A 445 -8.21 -1.17 -13.26
N THR A 446 -9.01 -2.24 -13.15
CA THR A 446 -9.80 -2.79 -14.24
C THR A 446 -11.22 -3.13 -13.79
N TYR A 447 -12.14 -3.19 -14.74
CA TYR A 447 -13.44 -3.81 -14.51
C TYR A 447 -13.61 -5.10 -15.33
N ALA A 448 -14.33 -6.05 -14.74
CA ALA A 448 -14.66 -7.30 -15.42
C ALA A 448 -15.89 -7.09 -16.32
N ARG A 449 -15.75 -7.41 -17.61
CA ARG A 449 -16.85 -7.43 -18.57
C ARG A 449 -17.20 -8.87 -18.88
N THR A 450 -18.43 -9.27 -18.61
CA THR A 450 -18.94 -10.60 -19.00
C THR A 450 -19.47 -10.55 -20.41
N VAL A 451 -19.01 -11.47 -21.26
CA VAL A 451 -19.50 -11.66 -22.62
C VAL A 451 -19.99 -13.09 -22.77
N VAL A 452 -21.27 -13.26 -23.06
CA VAL A 452 -21.86 -14.57 -23.34
C VAL A 452 -22.50 -14.56 -24.72
N LYS A 453 -22.18 -15.56 -25.54
CA LYS A 453 -22.74 -15.70 -26.87
C LYS A 453 -23.06 -17.16 -27.19
N PRO A 454 -24.09 -17.44 -28.01
CA PRO A 454 -24.36 -18.80 -28.45
C PRO A 454 -23.23 -19.30 -29.37
N ARG A 455 -22.79 -20.54 -29.16
CA ARG A 455 -21.89 -21.31 -30.04
C ARG A 455 -22.68 -21.87 -31.21
N PHE A 456 -23.89 -22.41 -30.89
CA PHE A 456 -24.83 -22.98 -31.83
C PHE A 456 -26.26 -22.82 -31.29
N LYS A 457 -27.22 -22.88 -32.18
CA LYS A 457 -28.66 -22.82 -31.84
C LYS A 457 -29.13 -24.16 -31.35
N ILE A 458 -29.92 -24.19 -30.29
CA ILE A 458 -30.67 -25.38 -29.84
C ILE A 458 -32.15 -25.21 -30.14
N PRO A 459 -32.87 -26.29 -30.50
CA PRO A 459 -34.31 -26.24 -30.80
C PRO A 459 -35.15 -25.81 -29.59
N LEU A 460 -34.73 -26.24 -28.39
CA LEU A 460 -35.42 -25.94 -27.13
C LEU A 460 -35.05 -24.53 -26.66
N ARG A 461 -36.03 -23.63 -26.67
CA ARG A 461 -35.87 -22.25 -26.23
C ARG A 461 -36.41 -22.07 -24.83
N PHE A 462 -35.55 -21.87 -23.85
CA PHE A 462 -35.94 -21.70 -22.44
C PHE A 462 -36.15 -20.21 -22.05
N THR A 463 -35.46 -19.28 -22.70
CA THR A 463 -35.45 -17.84 -22.38
C THR A 463 -36.27 -17.02 -23.40
N THR A 464 -37.53 -17.40 -23.64
CA THR A 464 -38.42 -16.73 -24.57
C THR A 464 -39.87 -16.85 -24.11
N PHE A 465 -40.74 -15.90 -24.47
CA PHE A 465 -42.17 -15.97 -24.22
C PHE A 465 -42.86 -17.09 -25.05
N LYS A 466 -42.19 -17.61 -26.08
CA LYS A 466 -42.68 -18.75 -26.91
C LYS A 466 -42.23 -20.10 -26.37
N ARG A 467 -42.09 -20.23 -25.03
CA ARG A 467 -41.82 -21.54 -24.35
C ARG A 467 -42.93 -22.51 -24.61
N THR A 468 -42.60 -23.78 -24.82
CA THR A 468 -43.55 -24.87 -24.92
C THR A 468 -43.60 -25.68 -23.65
N LYS A 469 -44.73 -26.34 -23.37
CA LYS A 469 -44.86 -27.29 -22.23
C LYS A 469 -43.78 -28.39 -22.26
N LEU A 470 -43.30 -28.75 -23.45
CA LEU A 470 -42.21 -29.70 -23.65
C LEU A 470 -40.89 -29.12 -23.12
N SER A 471 -40.55 -27.86 -23.45
CA SER A 471 -39.31 -27.21 -22.97
C SER A 471 -39.31 -27.08 -21.44
N GLU A 472 -40.46 -26.82 -20.82
CA GLU A 472 -40.59 -26.72 -19.37
C GLU A 472 -40.39 -28.08 -18.68
N LYS A 473 -41.01 -29.17 -19.22
CA LYS A 473 -40.79 -30.52 -18.72
C LYS A 473 -39.33 -30.98 -18.83
N VAL A 474 -38.69 -30.71 -19.98
CA VAL A 474 -37.28 -31.06 -20.20
C VAL A 474 -36.39 -30.32 -19.20
N LEU A 475 -36.63 -29.05 -18.96
CA LEU A 475 -35.89 -28.25 -17.98
C LEU A 475 -36.07 -28.82 -16.56
N ALA A 476 -37.31 -29.15 -16.15
CA ALA A 476 -37.58 -29.70 -14.84
C ALA A 476 -36.89 -31.05 -14.64
N VAL A 477 -36.91 -31.94 -15.63
CA VAL A 477 -36.22 -33.25 -15.57
C VAL A 477 -34.69 -33.05 -15.51
N LEU A 478 -34.13 -32.15 -16.27
CA LEU A 478 -32.69 -31.84 -16.24
C LEU A 478 -32.28 -31.34 -14.87
N ILE A 479 -32.98 -30.35 -14.30
CA ILE A 479 -32.68 -29.81 -12.97
C ILE A 479 -32.79 -30.91 -11.90
N LYS A 480 -33.87 -31.74 -11.94
CA LYS A 480 -34.05 -32.85 -11.01
C LYS A 480 -32.92 -33.88 -11.09
N ARG A 481 -32.42 -34.19 -12.31
CA ARG A 481 -31.30 -35.11 -12.49
C ARG A 481 -29.98 -34.54 -12.02
N LEU A 482 -29.75 -33.24 -12.24
CA LEU A 482 -28.49 -32.57 -11.91
C LEU A 482 -28.35 -32.26 -10.40
N HIS A 483 -29.46 -31.86 -9.77
CA HIS A 483 -29.42 -31.31 -8.41
C HIS A 483 -30.34 -32.04 -7.42
N GLY A 484 -31.21 -32.92 -7.89
CA GLY A 484 -32.23 -33.61 -7.05
C GLY A 484 -31.72 -34.89 -6.37
N ARG A 485 -30.46 -35.29 -6.55
CA ARG A 485 -29.89 -36.41 -5.80
C ARG A 485 -29.50 -35.90 -4.41
N LYS A 486 -30.14 -36.39 -3.36
CA LYS A 486 -29.60 -36.28 -2.00
C LYS A 486 -28.24 -37.01 -1.99
N LYS A 487 -27.17 -36.30 -1.60
CA LYS A 487 -25.89 -36.92 -1.26
C LYS A 487 -26.05 -37.73 0.01
#